data_aed3e45b7d1a061183531c7c6cfdd83c
#
_entry.id   aed3e45b7d1a061183531c7c6cfdd83c
#
_cell.length_a   1.000
_cell.length_b   1.000
_cell.length_c   1.000
_cell.angle_alpha   90.00
_cell.angle_beta   90.00
_cell.angle_gamma   90.00
#
_symmetry.space_group_name_H-M   'P 1'
#
loop_
_entity.id
_entity.type
_entity.pdbx_description
1 polymer ?
#
loop_
_entity_poly.entity_id
_entity_poly.type
_entity_poly.pdbx_seq_one_letter_code
_entity_poly.pdbx_strand_id
1 'polypeptide(L)'
;MKRRTLIQTAVLGSIFGFNPEIHAENKIVKERKMRYIKLNDGVEIPQLGYGTWNIRGKDGQKAIEDALEVGYRHIDSASYYQNEDIVGMAVKNSGIKREDVFVTTKLMWGIDADYKSTIKEFEKSLKRLNFDYVDLYLIHAPYGNIPEIWKAMIELKNNGKIRSIGVSNFNLELVKKLSNSAIKPSLNQIELHPFHQQKNMQEGLKKLGVATESYSPFGQGSGRILNNTVLKKIADRYNKTVAQVILRWQIEKDIITIPKTATKSRMIENIDIFDFELNQADIAEIESLD
;
A
#
# COMPACT_ATOMS: atom_id res chain seq x y z
N MET A 1 -56.89 -37.66 47.40
CA MET A 1 -56.27 -36.36 47.19
C MET A 1 -54.80 -36.56 46.84
N LYS A 2 -54.44 -36.47 45.55
CA LYS A 2 -53.04 -36.61 45.07
C LYS A 2 -52.52 -35.23 44.70
N ARG A 3 -51.46 -34.79 45.37
CA ARG A 3 -50.73 -33.56 45.05
C ARG A 3 -49.78 -33.86 43.90
N ARG A 4 -49.89 -33.10 42.78
CA ARG A 4 -48.94 -33.11 41.67
C ARG A 4 -47.86 -32.06 41.95
N THR A 5 -46.62 -32.51 41.97
CA THR A 5 -45.43 -31.66 42.08
C THR A 5 -45.05 -31.22 40.64
N LEU A 6 -45.03 -29.90 40.39
CA LEU A 6 -44.49 -29.32 39.18
C LEU A 6 -42.95 -29.23 39.28
N ILE A 7 -42.25 -29.83 38.35
CA ILE A 7 -40.83 -29.67 38.17
C ILE A 7 -40.66 -28.52 37.19
N GLN A 8 -40.09 -27.39 37.62
CA GLN A 8 -39.65 -26.31 36.78
C GLN A 8 -38.25 -26.62 36.23
N THR A 9 -38.15 -26.81 34.94
CA THR A 9 -36.87 -26.91 34.24
C THR A 9 -36.36 -25.50 33.94
N ALA A 10 -35.27 -25.12 34.59
CA ALA A 10 -34.58 -23.87 34.29
C ALA A 10 -33.74 -24.03 33.02
N VAL A 11 -34.08 -23.29 31.99
CA VAL A 11 -33.26 -23.14 30.75
C VAL A 11 -32.20 -22.07 31.03
N LEU A 12 -30.95 -22.47 31.12
CA LEU A 12 -29.79 -21.57 31.13
C LEU A 12 -29.59 -21.05 29.72
N GLY A 13 -30.08 -19.85 29.46
CA GLY A 13 -29.72 -19.07 28.28
C GLY A 13 -28.32 -18.47 28.46
N SER A 14 -27.37 -18.93 27.65
CA SER A 14 -26.05 -18.32 27.49
C SER A 14 -26.22 -16.93 26.87
N ILE A 15 -26.08 -15.89 27.72
CA ILE A 15 -26.00 -14.50 27.24
C ILE A 15 -24.61 -14.33 26.65
N PHE A 16 -24.50 -14.33 25.32
CA PHE A 16 -23.32 -13.79 24.64
C PHE A 16 -23.25 -12.29 24.98
N GLY A 17 -22.28 -11.93 25.81
CA GLY A 17 -22.05 -10.56 26.20
C GLY A 17 -21.75 -9.67 24.99
N PHE A 18 -22.65 -8.78 24.71
CA PHE A 18 -22.47 -7.68 23.76
C PHE A 18 -21.45 -6.73 24.36
N ASN A 19 -20.21 -6.73 23.85
CA ASN A 19 -19.18 -5.79 24.29
C ASN A 19 -19.28 -4.51 23.45
N PRO A 20 -19.83 -3.40 23.99
CA PRO A 20 -20.06 -2.18 23.24
C PRO A 20 -18.76 -1.48 22.81
N GLU A 21 -17.62 -1.76 23.47
CA GLU A 21 -16.32 -1.18 23.10
C GLU A 21 -15.78 -1.75 21.79
N ILE A 22 -15.95 -3.06 21.52
CA ILE A 22 -15.55 -3.70 20.25
C ILE A 22 -16.39 -3.16 19.09
N HIS A 23 -17.67 -2.83 19.34
CA HIS A 23 -18.53 -2.25 18.32
C HIS A 23 -18.24 -0.78 18.05
N ALA A 24 -17.77 -0.02 19.07
CA ALA A 24 -17.35 1.37 18.92
C ALA A 24 -16.04 1.48 18.13
N GLU A 25 -15.05 0.63 18.40
CA GLU A 25 -13.81 0.56 17.61
C GLU A 25 -14.06 0.18 16.15
N ASN A 26 -14.92 -0.80 15.88
CA ASN A 26 -15.30 -1.18 14.53
C ASN A 26 -16.11 -0.09 13.80
N LYS A 27 -16.86 0.75 14.52
CA LYS A 27 -17.60 1.87 13.95
C LYS A 27 -16.68 3.04 13.59
N ILE A 28 -15.63 3.30 14.39
CA ILE A 28 -14.61 4.32 14.12
C ILE A 28 -13.79 3.95 12.87
N VAL A 29 -13.46 2.67 12.68
CA VAL A 29 -12.75 2.20 11.48
C VAL A 29 -13.62 2.33 10.21
N LYS A 30 -14.94 2.28 10.32
CA LYS A 30 -15.87 2.38 9.18
C LYS A 30 -16.04 3.79 8.62
N GLU A 31 -15.69 4.84 9.37
CA GLU A 31 -15.85 6.24 8.95
C GLU A 31 -14.57 6.90 8.42
N ARG A 32 -13.42 6.22 8.47
CA ARG A 32 -12.16 6.72 7.91
C ARG A 32 -12.23 6.67 6.39
N LYS A 33 -12.46 7.82 5.77
CA LYS A 33 -12.62 7.94 4.32
C LYS A 33 -11.25 7.83 3.63
N MET A 34 -10.83 6.60 3.30
CA MET A 34 -9.65 6.37 2.48
C MET A 34 -9.71 7.21 1.21
N ARG A 35 -8.64 7.91 0.88
CA ARG A 35 -8.50 8.63 -0.39
C ARG A 35 -7.98 7.70 -1.48
N TYR A 36 -8.38 7.94 -2.71
CA TYR A 36 -7.95 7.19 -3.89
C TYR A 36 -7.34 8.14 -4.92
N ILE A 37 -6.34 7.66 -5.62
CA ILE A 37 -5.76 8.32 -6.79
C ILE A 37 -6.26 7.59 -8.03
N LYS A 38 -6.83 8.32 -8.98
CA LYS A 38 -7.17 7.79 -10.30
C LYS A 38 -5.94 7.83 -11.19
N LEU A 39 -5.44 6.66 -11.55
CA LEU A 39 -4.30 6.51 -12.46
C LEU A 39 -4.67 6.89 -13.89
N ASN A 40 -3.67 7.10 -14.74
CA ASN A 40 -3.89 7.54 -16.12
C ASN A 40 -4.60 6.52 -17.02
N ASP A 41 -4.71 5.28 -16.59
CA ASP A 41 -5.46 4.20 -17.25
C ASP A 41 -6.86 3.96 -16.65
N GLY A 42 -7.27 4.85 -15.74
CA GLY A 42 -8.59 4.84 -15.13
C GLY A 42 -8.72 3.96 -13.87
N VAL A 43 -7.70 3.19 -13.51
CA VAL A 43 -7.68 2.38 -12.30
C VAL A 43 -7.55 3.28 -11.07
N GLU A 44 -8.34 3.04 -10.04
CA GLU A 44 -8.26 3.74 -8.75
C GLU A 44 -7.42 2.94 -7.76
N ILE A 45 -6.39 3.59 -7.18
CA ILE A 45 -5.49 3.02 -6.18
C ILE A 45 -5.69 3.73 -4.83
N PRO A 46 -5.81 3.00 -3.69
CA PRO A 46 -5.80 3.63 -2.38
C PRO A 46 -4.50 4.42 -2.17
N GLN A 47 -4.62 5.68 -1.77
CA GLN A 47 -3.47 6.58 -1.64
C GLN A 47 -2.53 6.20 -0.48
N LEU A 48 -3.04 5.50 0.53
CA LEU A 48 -2.25 4.87 1.59
C LEU A 48 -2.28 3.36 1.43
N GLY A 49 -1.11 2.75 1.24
CA GLY A 49 -0.93 1.31 1.18
C GLY A 49 -0.08 0.76 2.33
N TYR A 50 0.08 -0.54 2.36
CA TYR A 50 0.91 -1.28 3.30
C TYR A 50 2.06 -1.96 2.58
N GLY A 51 3.29 -1.50 2.84
CA GLY A 51 4.51 -2.10 2.30
C GLY A 51 4.87 -3.40 3.01
N THR A 52 5.29 -4.42 2.26
CA THR A 52 5.63 -5.74 2.83
C THR A 52 7.11 -6.11 2.77
N TRP A 53 8.00 -5.18 2.42
CA TRP A 53 9.45 -5.44 2.47
C TRP A 53 9.89 -5.95 3.84
N ASN A 54 10.64 -7.08 3.88
CA ASN A 54 11.04 -7.76 5.11
C ASN A 54 9.89 -8.25 6.04
N ILE A 55 8.68 -8.42 5.51
CA ILE A 55 7.57 -9.12 6.17
C ILE A 55 7.60 -10.57 5.68
N ARG A 56 7.88 -11.55 6.57
CA ARG A 56 8.11 -12.95 6.20
C ARG A 56 7.57 -13.93 7.23
N GLY A 57 7.32 -15.18 6.78
CA GLY A 57 6.89 -16.26 7.66
C GLY A 57 5.52 -16.07 8.28
N LYS A 58 5.21 -16.85 9.30
CA LYS A 58 3.88 -16.82 9.97
C LYS A 58 3.57 -15.48 10.63
N ASP A 59 4.56 -14.86 11.28
CA ASP A 59 4.39 -13.54 11.89
C ASP A 59 4.18 -12.46 10.83
N GLY A 60 4.84 -12.61 9.67
CA GLY A 60 4.62 -11.75 8.53
C GLY A 60 3.23 -11.88 7.94
N GLN A 61 2.72 -13.10 7.79
CA GLN A 61 1.33 -13.31 7.37
C GLN A 61 0.35 -12.66 8.34
N LYS A 62 0.53 -12.87 9.65
CA LYS A 62 -0.30 -12.24 10.68
C LYS A 62 -0.25 -10.71 10.61
N ALA A 63 0.93 -10.13 10.35
CA ALA A 63 1.06 -8.68 10.19
C ALA A 63 0.28 -8.15 8.97
N ILE A 64 0.23 -8.88 7.85
CA ILE A 64 -0.58 -8.49 6.69
C ILE A 64 -2.08 -8.63 7.00
N GLU A 65 -2.49 -9.69 7.69
CA GLU A 65 -3.87 -9.89 8.16
C GLU A 65 -4.28 -8.75 9.10
N ASP A 66 -3.42 -8.36 10.05
CA ASP A 66 -3.65 -7.21 10.94
C ASP A 66 -3.79 -5.89 10.16
N ALA A 67 -2.98 -5.67 9.13
CA ALA A 67 -3.10 -4.48 8.28
C ALA A 67 -4.47 -4.44 7.56
N LEU A 68 -4.93 -5.57 7.02
CA LEU A 68 -6.25 -5.68 6.38
C LEU A 68 -7.39 -5.45 7.39
N GLU A 69 -7.26 -6.01 8.61
CA GLU A 69 -8.22 -5.82 9.72
C GLU A 69 -8.30 -4.35 10.14
N VAL A 70 -7.15 -3.66 10.25
CA VAL A 70 -7.07 -2.22 10.58
C VAL A 70 -7.70 -1.33 9.51
N GLY A 71 -7.83 -1.81 8.27
CA GLY A 71 -8.50 -1.09 7.20
C GLY A 71 -7.67 -0.79 5.96
N TYR A 72 -6.41 -1.24 5.89
CA TYR A 72 -5.63 -1.14 4.66
C TYR A 72 -6.31 -1.93 3.53
N ARG A 73 -6.31 -1.37 2.33
CA ARG A 73 -6.88 -1.98 1.12
C ARG A 73 -5.91 -1.96 -0.06
N HIS A 74 -4.68 -1.55 0.16
CA HIS A 74 -3.57 -1.61 -0.80
C HIS A 74 -2.39 -2.32 -0.12
N ILE A 75 -1.96 -3.45 -0.70
CA ILE A 75 -0.82 -4.25 -0.23
C ILE A 75 0.26 -4.22 -1.31
N ASP A 76 1.43 -3.68 -0.99
CA ASP A 76 2.58 -3.64 -1.89
C ASP A 76 3.56 -4.76 -1.57
N SER A 77 3.76 -5.65 -2.52
CA SER A 77 4.72 -6.75 -2.48
C SER A 77 5.66 -6.71 -3.68
N ALA A 78 6.52 -7.69 -3.79
CA ALA A 78 7.38 -7.95 -4.94
C ALA A 78 7.86 -9.41 -4.97
N SER A 79 8.11 -9.94 -6.13
CA SER A 79 8.72 -11.27 -6.30
C SER A 79 10.05 -11.40 -5.54
N TYR A 80 10.85 -10.33 -5.53
CA TYR A 80 12.12 -10.26 -4.79
C TYR A 80 11.98 -10.36 -3.27
N TYR A 81 10.81 -9.99 -2.70
CA TYR A 81 10.59 -10.05 -1.24
C TYR A 81 10.39 -11.46 -0.73
N GLN A 82 10.09 -12.42 -1.62
CA GLN A 82 9.85 -13.83 -1.29
C GLN A 82 8.74 -14.00 -0.24
N ASN A 83 7.66 -13.24 -0.40
CA ASN A 83 6.53 -13.22 0.52
C ASN A 83 5.17 -13.13 -0.18
N GLU A 84 5.11 -13.31 -1.50
CA GLU A 84 3.86 -13.26 -2.26
C GLU A 84 2.87 -14.34 -1.82
N ASP A 85 3.36 -15.49 -1.38
CA ASP A 85 2.56 -16.60 -0.85
C ASP A 85 1.80 -16.20 0.43
N ILE A 86 2.48 -15.57 1.38
CA ILE A 86 1.82 -15.10 2.61
C ILE A 86 0.90 -13.88 2.35
N VAL A 87 1.19 -13.06 1.33
CA VAL A 87 0.26 -12.01 0.89
C VAL A 87 -1.04 -12.62 0.38
N GLY A 88 -0.94 -13.62 -0.51
CA GLY A 88 -2.11 -14.33 -1.03
C GLY A 88 -2.94 -15.00 0.06
N MET A 89 -2.26 -15.68 1.00
CA MET A 89 -2.91 -16.31 2.15
C MET A 89 -3.60 -15.30 3.07
N ALA A 90 -2.94 -14.17 3.39
CA ALA A 90 -3.52 -13.14 4.24
C ALA A 90 -4.77 -12.51 3.61
N VAL A 91 -4.74 -12.19 2.31
CA VAL A 91 -5.93 -11.68 1.59
C VAL A 91 -7.06 -12.70 1.65
N LYS A 92 -6.79 -13.97 1.38
CA LYS A 92 -7.80 -15.04 1.46
C LYS A 92 -8.38 -15.18 2.87
N ASN A 93 -7.54 -15.19 3.90
CA ASN A 93 -7.95 -15.37 5.29
C ASN A 93 -8.72 -14.17 5.85
N SER A 94 -8.50 -12.97 5.31
CA SER A 94 -9.19 -11.75 5.76
C SER A 94 -10.71 -11.78 5.53
N GLY A 95 -11.19 -12.65 4.65
CA GLY A 95 -12.59 -12.70 4.22
C GLY A 95 -13.04 -11.49 3.39
N ILE A 96 -12.14 -10.56 3.08
CA ILE A 96 -12.39 -9.41 2.20
C ILE A 96 -12.41 -9.93 0.76
N LYS A 97 -13.35 -9.46 -0.05
CA LYS A 97 -13.39 -9.84 -1.46
C LYS A 97 -12.08 -9.43 -2.15
N ARG A 98 -11.57 -10.28 -3.05
CA ARG A 98 -10.32 -10.01 -3.78
C ARG A 98 -10.35 -8.66 -4.52
N GLU A 99 -11.49 -8.29 -5.08
CA GLU A 99 -11.72 -7.04 -5.81
C GLU A 99 -11.66 -5.78 -4.92
N ASP A 100 -11.85 -5.94 -3.61
CA ASP A 100 -11.79 -4.85 -2.62
C ASP A 100 -10.37 -4.65 -2.04
N VAL A 101 -9.40 -5.47 -2.44
CA VAL A 101 -7.99 -5.34 -2.04
C VAL A 101 -7.14 -5.07 -3.26
N PHE A 102 -6.50 -3.92 -3.30
CA PHE A 102 -5.54 -3.57 -4.34
C PHE A 102 -4.19 -4.22 -4.04
N VAL A 103 -3.69 -5.09 -4.89
CA VAL A 103 -2.42 -5.80 -4.69
C VAL A 103 -1.44 -5.42 -5.78
N THR A 104 -0.30 -4.89 -5.34
CA THR A 104 0.87 -4.61 -6.17
C THR A 104 1.89 -5.74 -6.01
N THR A 105 2.43 -6.21 -7.12
CA THR A 105 3.70 -6.95 -7.11
C THR A 105 4.62 -6.46 -8.22
N LYS A 106 5.87 -6.96 -8.24
CA LYS A 106 6.92 -6.43 -9.10
C LYS A 106 7.70 -7.57 -9.76
N LEU A 107 8.14 -7.34 -10.99
CA LEU A 107 9.05 -8.22 -11.71
C LEU A 107 10.29 -8.49 -10.84
N MET A 108 10.78 -9.73 -10.86
CA MET A 108 11.98 -10.11 -10.11
C MET A 108 13.13 -9.15 -10.42
N TRP A 109 13.74 -8.61 -9.38
CA TRP A 109 14.89 -7.74 -9.49
C TRP A 109 16.17 -8.53 -9.77
N GLY A 110 17.06 -7.94 -10.57
CA GLY A 110 18.42 -8.48 -10.79
C GLY A 110 18.50 -9.61 -11.83
N ILE A 111 17.42 -9.86 -12.57
CA ILE A 111 17.44 -10.77 -13.72
C ILE A 111 17.58 -9.98 -15.02
N ASP A 112 18.25 -10.55 -16.01
CA ASP A 112 18.29 -10.02 -17.38
C ASP A 112 16.99 -10.43 -18.11
N ALA A 113 15.90 -9.72 -17.75
CA ALA A 113 14.58 -10.04 -18.23
C ALA A 113 14.36 -9.53 -19.67
N ASP A 114 13.63 -10.32 -20.42
CA ASP A 114 13.10 -10.04 -21.77
C ASP A 114 11.58 -10.27 -21.78
N TYR A 115 10.99 -10.29 -22.96
CA TYR A 115 9.57 -10.57 -23.17
C TYR A 115 9.13 -11.92 -22.58
N LYS A 116 9.84 -13.02 -22.89
CA LYS A 116 9.45 -14.38 -22.48
C LYS A 116 9.64 -14.60 -20.98
N SER A 117 10.76 -14.16 -20.45
CA SER A 117 11.07 -14.28 -19.03
C SER A 117 10.14 -13.40 -18.18
N THR A 118 9.72 -12.24 -18.67
CA THR A 118 8.74 -11.40 -17.97
C THR A 118 7.40 -12.10 -17.81
N ILE A 119 6.86 -12.72 -18.87
CA ILE A 119 5.62 -13.52 -18.78
C ILE A 119 5.79 -14.67 -17.79
N LYS A 120 6.88 -15.42 -17.89
CA LYS A 120 7.16 -16.57 -17.00
C LYS A 120 7.27 -16.15 -15.53
N GLU A 121 7.96 -15.04 -15.22
CA GLU A 121 8.09 -14.53 -13.85
C GLU A 121 6.76 -14.01 -13.30
N PHE A 122 5.95 -13.36 -14.13
CA PHE A 122 4.61 -12.94 -13.76
C PHE A 122 3.70 -14.13 -13.43
N GLU A 123 3.72 -15.19 -14.23
CA GLU A 123 2.96 -16.42 -13.97
C GLU A 123 3.38 -17.07 -12.63
N LYS A 124 4.68 -17.05 -12.31
CA LYS A 124 5.17 -17.51 -11.01
C LYS A 124 4.64 -16.64 -9.86
N SER A 125 4.57 -15.32 -10.05
CA SER A 125 4.00 -14.41 -9.06
C SER A 125 2.52 -14.70 -8.84
N LEU A 126 1.71 -14.84 -9.89
CA LEU A 126 0.30 -15.25 -9.78
C LEU A 126 0.13 -16.57 -9.04
N LYS A 127 0.98 -17.56 -9.33
CA LYS A 127 0.95 -18.85 -8.65
C LYS A 127 1.25 -18.73 -7.16
N ARG A 128 2.27 -17.93 -6.77
CA ARG A 128 2.59 -17.69 -5.34
C ARG A 128 1.48 -16.95 -4.62
N LEU A 129 0.96 -15.87 -5.23
CA LEU A 129 -0.20 -15.12 -4.73
C LEU A 129 -1.49 -15.95 -4.68
N ASN A 130 -1.58 -16.99 -5.51
CA ASN A 130 -2.80 -17.77 -5.72
C ASN A 130 -3.98 -16.88 -6.16
N PHE A 131 -3.74 -15.99 -7.12
CA PHE A 131 -4.69 -15.06 -7.70
C PHE A 131 -4.83 -15.28 -9.21
N ASP A 132 -5.95 -14.85 -9.78
CA ASP A 132 -6.20 -14.86 -11.23
C ASP A 132 -5.63 -13.59 -11.91
N TYR A 133 -5.46 -12.51 -11.16
CA TYR A 133 -4.93 -11.21 -11.62
C TYR A 133 -4.25 -10.45 -10.49
N VAL A 134 -3.46 -9.42 -10.84
CA VAL A 134 -2.98 -8.39 -9.91
C VAL A 134 -3.48 -7.00 -10.32
N ASP A 135 -3.59 -6.10 -9.36
CA ASP A 135 -4.09 -4.74 -9.61
C ASP A 135 -2.99 -3.87 -10.24
N LEU A 136 -1.75 -4.04 -9.79
CA LEU A 136 -0.60 -3.31 -10.32
C LEU A 136 0.62 -4.22 -10.43
N TYR A 137 1.28 -4.19 -11.59
CA TYR A 137 2.56 -4.85 -11.81
C TYR A 137 3.63 -3.85 -12.20
N LEU A 138 4.77 -3.87 -11.51
CA LEU A 138 5.85 -2.92 -11.71
C LEU A 138 7.11 -3.59 -12.27
N ILE A 139 7.82 -2.91 -13.16
CA ILE A 139 9.25 -3.18 -13.34
C ILE A 139 9.95 -2.67 -12.08
N HIS A 140 10.57 -3.57 -11.29
CA HIS A 140 11.08 -3.26 -9.95
C HIS A 140 12.26 -2.26 -9.98
N ALA A 141 13.07 -2.33 -11.03
CA ALA A 141 14.16 -1.40 -11.33
C ALA A 141 14.53 -1.51 -12.81
N PRO A 142 15.24 -0.52 -13.38
CA PRO A 142 15.54 -0.48 -14.82
C PRO A 142 16.65 -1.48 -15.23
N TYR A 143 16.38 -2.77 -15.07
CA TYR A 143 17.23 -3.89 -15.47
C TYR A 143 16.62 -4.69 -16.61
N GLY A 144 17.47 -5.34 -17.42
CA GLY A 144 17.05 -6.17 -18.55
C GLY A 144 16.66 -5.36 -19.79
N ASN A 145 15.99 -6.01 -20.72
CA ASN A 145 15.53 -5.40 -21.96
C ASN A 145 14.20 -4.67 -21.74
N ILE A 146 14.27 -3.43 -21.26
CA ILE A 146 13.09 -2.63 -20.88
C ILE A 146 12.00 -2.57 -21.96
N PRO A 147 12.30 -2.35 -23.27
CA PRO A 147 11.30 -2.38 -24.32
C PRO A 147 10.55 -3.72 -24.42
N GLU A 148 11.25 -4.83 -24.35
CA GLU A 148 10.65 -6.16 -24.41
C GLU A 148 9.86 -6.51 -23.15
N ILE A 149 10.38 -6.12 -21.96
CA ILE A 149 9.66 -6.25 -20.70
C ILE A 149 8.33 -5.48 -20.78
N TRP A 150 8.38 -4.23 -21.22
CA TRP A 150 7.20 -3.37 -21.30
C TRP A 150 6.15 -3.91 -22.27
N LYS A 151 6.59 -4.44 -23.41
CA LYS A 151 5.73 -5.12 -24.38
C LYS A 151 5.00 -6.33 -23.76
N ALA A 152 5.72 -7.15 -23.01
CA ALA A 152 5.12 -8.28 -22.28
C ALA A 152 4.08 -7.82 -21.24
N MET A 153 4.38 -6.75 -20.49
CA MET A 153 3.44 -6.19 -19.52
C MET A 153 2.17 -5.62 -20.16
N ILE A 154 2.30 -4.97 -21.33
CA ILE A 154 1.15 -4.51 -22.13
C ILE A 154 0.28 -5.70 -22.56
N GLU A 155 0.87 -6.79 -23.02
CA GLU A 155 0.12 -7.98 -23.39
C GLU A 155 -0.61 -8.60 -22.18
N LEU A 156 0.06 -8.75 -21.05
CA LEU A 156 -0.55 -9.27 -19.82
C LEU A 156 -1.72 -8.39 -19.34
N LYS A 157 -1.61 -7.06 -19.48
CA LYS A 157 -2.69 -6.12 -19.21
C LYS A 157 -3.86 -6.31 -20.17
N ASN A 158 -3.59 -6.40 -21.45
CA ASN A 158 -4.63 -6.61 -22.49
C ASN A 158 -5.37 -7.94 -22.29
N ASN A 159 -4.69 -8.96 -21.77
CA ASN A 159 -5.27 -10.26 -21.43
C ASN A 159 -5.99 -10.28 -20.07
N GLY A 160 -6.14 -9.13 -19.39
CA GLY A 160 -6.86 -8.99 -18.13
C GLY A 160 -6.13 -9.60 -16.92
N LYS A 161 -4.82 -9.94 -17.07
CA LYS A 161 -4.03 -10.48 -15.96
C LYS A 161 -3.46 -9.39 -15.04
N ILE A 162 -3.37 -8.17 -15.53
CA ILE A 162 -2.90 -6.99 -14.81
C ILE A 162 -3.89 -5.86 -15.07
N ARG A 163 -4.35 -5.17 -14.03
CA ARG A 163 -5.25 -4.01 -14.18
C ARG A 163 -4.48 -2.74 -14.54
N SER A 164 -3.29 -2.56 -13.96
CA SER A 164 -2.43 -1.39 -14.20
C SER A 164 -0.96 -1.78 -14.25
N ILE A 165 -0.17 -1.11 -15.10
CA ILE A 165 1.27 -1.35 -15.24
C ILE A 165 2.06 -0.08 -14.95
N GLY A 166 3.18 -0.23 -14.26
CA GLY A 166 4.04 0.88 -13.85
C GLY A 166 5.50 0.48 -13.72
N VAL A 167 6.27 1.38 -13.17
CA VAL A 167 7.71 1.19 -12.99
C VAL A 167 8.13 1.58 -11.58
N SER A 168 9.32 1.16 -11.16
CA SER A 168 9.93 1.55 -9.89
C SER A 168 11.40 1.90 -10.11
N ASN A 169 11.87 2.94 -9.44
CA ASN A 169 13.25 3.42 -9.50
C ASN A 169 13.72 3.87 -10.90
N PHE A 170 12.80 4.25 -11.77
CA PHE A 170 13.13 4.79 -13.09
C PHE A 170 13.44 6.27 -12.99
N ASN A 171 14.49 6.70 -13.72
CA ASN A 171 14.74 8.12 -13.90
C ASN A 171 13.71 8.72 -14.90
N LEU A 172 13.60 10.04 -14.91
CA LEU A 172 12.61 10.74 -15.72
C LEU A 172 12.76 10.50 -17.23
N GLU A 173 13.98 10.30 -17.71
CA GLU A 173 14.25 10.02 -19.13
C GLU A 173 13.67 8.69 -19.56
N LEU A 174 13.87 7.64 -18.76
CA LEU A 174 13.30 6.32 -19.02
C LEU A 174 11.77 6.33 -18.95
N VAL A 175 11.19 7.04 -17.97
CA VAL A 175 9.73 7.20 -17.90
C VAL A 175 9.21 7.91 -19.13
N LYS A 176 9.87 8.98 -19.61
CA LYS A 176 9.50 9.68 -20.86
C LYS A 176 9.54 8.73 -22.07
N LYS A 177 10.59 7.90 -22.18
CA LYS A 177 10.68 6.92 -23.28
C LYS A 177 9.51 5.95 -23.26
N LEU A 178 9.17 5.40 -22.10
CA LEU A 178 8.02 4.49 -21.95
C LEU A 178 6.67 5.19 -22.14
N SER A 179 6.58 6.49 -21.83
CA SER A 179 5.35 7.27 -22.03
C SER A 179 4.96 7.46 -23.49
N ASN A 180 5.87 7.19 -24.42
CA ASN A 180 5.61 7.16 -25.87
C ASN A 180 5.13 5.78 -26.37
N SER A 181 5.01 4.78 -25.50
CA SER A 181 4.49 3.46 -25.83
C SER A 181 2.96 3.47 -25.96
N ALA A 182 2.38 2.38 -26.50
CA ALA A 182 0.93 2.24 -26.65
C ALA A 182 0.17 2.38 -25.31
N ILE A 183 0.77 1.91 -24.21
CA ILE A 183 0.31 2.15 -22.84
C ILE A 183 1.48 2.76 -22.08
N LYS A 184 1.29 3.95 -21.52
CA LYS A 184 2.31 4.60 -20.69
C LYS A 184 2.30 4.06 -19.26
N PRO A 185 3.40 4.21 -18.49
CA PRO A 185 3.41 3.86 -17.08
C PRO A 185 2.31 4.59 -16.32
N SER A 186 1.58 3.88 -15.45
CA SER A 186 0.56 4.48 -14.61
C SER A 186 1.16 5.23 -13.43
N LEU A 187 2.26 4.70 -12.88
CA LEU A 187 3.02 5.34 -11.80
C LEU A 187 4.50 4.98 -11.87
N ASN A 188 5.32 5.76 -11.13
CA ASN A 188 6.70 5.43 -10.80
C ASN A 188 6.84 5.38 -9.26
N GLN A 189 7.21 4.21 -8.73
CA GLN A 189 7.45 4.00 -7.31
C GLN A 189 8.91 4.33 -6.98
N ILE A 190 9.14 5.30 -6.10
CA ILE A 190 10.47 5.84 -5.79
C ILE A 190 10.66 6.01 -4.28
N GLU A 191 11.91 6.03 -3.80
CA GLU A 191 12.19 6.48 -2.44
C GLU A 191 11.82 7.95 -2.31
N LEU A 192 10.97 8.27 -1.32
CA LEU A 192 10.57 9.64 -1.09
C LEU A 192 10.21 9.86 0.39
N HIS A 193 10.87 10.85 0.99
CA HIS A 193 10.68 11.27 2.38
C HIS A 193 11.13 12.72 2.58
N PRO A 194 10.92 13.39 3.72
CA PRO A 194 11.22 14.82 3.89
C PRO A 194 12.65 15.24 3.57
N PHE A 195 13.65 14.36 3.65
CA PHE A 195 15.06 14.62 3.34
C PHE A 195 15.50 14.03 1.98
N HIS A 196 14.57 13.58 1.17
CA HIS A 196 14.78 13.08 -0.18
C HIS A 196 13.48 13.21 -0.96
N GLN A 197 13.14 14.43 -1.32
CA GLN A 197 11.83 14.76 -1.89
C GLN A 197 11.74 14.52 -3.39
N GLN A 198 12.87 14.49 -4.08
CA GLN A 198 12.91 14.28 -5.53
C GLN A 198 11.99 15.25 -6.32
N LYS A 199 11.98 16.53 -5.97
CA LYS A 199 11.06 17.57 -6.50
C LYS A 199 10.98 17.56 -8.02
N ASN A 200 12.14 17.54 -8.70
CA ASN A 200 12.22 17.51 -10.18
C ASN A 200 11.56 16.25 -10.76
N MET A 201 11.70 15.11 -10.09
CA MET A 201 11.05 13.85 -10.49
C MET A 201 9.53 13.96 -10.36
N GLN A 202 9.03 14.42 -9.22
CA GLN A 202 7.60 14.61 -8.98
C GLN A 202 6.96 15.53 -10.04
N GLU A 203 7.58 16.68 -10.32
CA GLU A 203 7.11 17.62 -11.35
C GLU A 203 7.13 17.00 -12.76
N GLY A 204 8.19 16.26 -13.06
CA GLY A 204 8.33 15.57 -14.33
C GLY A 204 7.26 14.49 -14.54
N LEU A 205 7.02 13.68 -13.52
CA LEU A 205 5.96 12.65 -13.54
C LEU A 205 4.58 13.27 -13.68
N LYS A 206 4.29 14.35 -12.94
CA LYS A 206 3.03 15.09 -13.04
C LYS A 206 2.78 15.60 -14.45
N LYS A 207 3.80 16.21 -15.10
CA LYS A 207 3.72 16.68 -16.51
C LYS A 207 3.43 15.55 -17.49
N LEU A 208 3.88 14.33 -17.20
CA LEU A 208 3.62 13.14 -18.02
C LEU A 208 2.26 12.48 -17.71
N GLY A 209 1.58 12.92 -16.64
CA GLY A 209 0.39 12.27 -16.13
C GLY A 209 0.68 10.88 -15.58
N VAL A 210 1.86 10.69 -14.97
CA VAL A 210 2.32 9.48 -14.28
C VAL A 210 2.27 9.76 -12.79
N ALA A 211 1.61 8.91 -12.01
CA ALA A 211 1.51 9.09 -10.57
C ALA A 211 2.85 8.82 -9.86
N THR A 212 3.05 9.48 -8.72
CA THR A 212 4.19 9.21 -7.83
C THR A 212 3.74 8.29 -6.70
N GLU A 213 4.47 7.20 -6.48
CA GLU A 213 4.31 6.36 -5.30
C GLU A 213 5.60 6.36 -4.48
N SER A 214 5.46 6.58 -3.18
CA SER A 214 6.56 6.70 -2.22
C SER A 214 6.78 5.40 -1.46
N TYR A 215 7.96 4.80 -1.60
CA TYR A 215 8.42 3.81 -0.63
C TYR A 215 9.37 4.45 0.39
N SER A 216 9.58 3.78 1.53
CA SER A 216 10.42 4.25 2.64
C SER A 216 10.07 5.68 3.12
N PRO A 217 8.80 6.04 3.36
CA PRO A 217 8.41 7.42 3.74
C PRO A 217 9.07 7.91 5.03
N PHE A 218 9.61 6.99 5.83
CA PHE A 218 10.35 7.28 7.07
C PHE A 218 11.86 7.04 6.93
N GLY A 219 12.43 6.97 5.71
CA GLY A 219 13.84 6.68 5.47
C GLY A 219 14.28 5.40 6.18
N GLN A 220 13.52 4.31 6.03
CA GLN A 220 13.74 3.00 6.68
C GLN A 220 13.73 3.07 8.23
N GLY A 221 12.98 3.98 8.80
CA GLY A 221 12.91 4.18 10.26
C GLY A 221 14.08 5.00 10.81
N SER A 222 14.69 5.83 9.96
CA SER A 222 15.81 6.69 10.33
C SER A 222 15.46 7.60 11.52
N GLY A 223 16.24 7.50 12.59
CA GLY A 223 16.13 8.41 13.73
C GLY A 223 16.33 9.88 13.35
N ARG A 224 17.09 10.17 12.28
CA ARG A 224 17.25 11.53 11.74
C ARG A 224 15.92 12.13 11.30
N ILE A 225 15.04 11.33 10.70
CA ILE A 225 13.71 11.77 10.22
C ILE A 225 12.75 11.85 11.39
N LEU A 226 12.57 10.73 12.10
CA LEU A 226 11.54 10.61 13.14
C LEU A 226 11.81 11.48 14.39
N ASN A 227 13.07 11.89 14.63
CA ASN A 227 13.45 12.78 15.73
C ASN A 227 13.72 14.22 15.28
N ASN A 228 13.40 14.57 14.03
CA ASN A 228 13.64 15.91 13.51
C ASN A 228 12.78 16.94 14.26
N THR A 229 13.41 18.04 14.70
CA THR A 229 12.77 19.05 15.54
C THR A 229 11.69 19.86 14.82
N VAL A 230 11.84 20.10 13.50
CA VAL A 230 10.83 20.78 12.68
C VAL A 230 9.59 19.91 12.56
N LEU A 231 9.77 18.65 12.14
CA LEU A 231 8.67 17.70 12.03
C LEU A 231 7.94 17.47 13.37
N LYS A 232 8.70 17.44 14.48
CA LYS A 232 8.11 17.30 15.82
C LYS A 232 7.26 18.52 16.19
N LYS A 233 7.75 19.76 15.95
CA LYS A 233 6.96 20.97 16.18
C LYS A 233 5.67 20.99 15.38
N ILE A 234 5.72 20.53 14.11
CA ILE A 234 4.52 20.39 13.30
C ILE A 234 3.58 19.36 13.91
N ALA A 235 4.08 18.20 14.28
CA ALA A 235 3.29 17.12 14.89
C ALA A 235 2.58 17.58 16.18
N ASP A 236 3.29 18.31 17.04
CA ASP A 236 2.73 18.84 18.29
C ASP A 236 1.55 19.83 18.02
N ARG A 237 1.59 20.63 16.93
CA ARG A 237 0.49 21.54 16.54
C ARG A 237 -0.83 20.81 16.23
N TYR A 238 -0.73 19.60 15.68
CA TYR A 238 -1.89 18.80 15.29
C TYR A 238 -2.23 17.68 16.28
N ASN A 239 -1.49 17.58 17.41
CA ASN A 239 -1.59 16.45 18.33
C ASN A 239 -1.45 15.11 17.62
N LYS A 240 -0.49 15.01 16.71
CA LYS A 240 -0.17 13.83 15.90
C LYS A 240 1.30 13.44 16.09
N THR A 241 1.66 12.26 15.59
CA THR A 241 3.06 11.83 15.57
C THR A 241 3.80 12.36 14.34
N VAL A 242 5.13 12.35 14.37
CA VAL A 242 5.95 12.69 13.20
C VAL A 242 5.64 11.77 12.02
N ALA A 243 5.38 10.48 12.28
CA ALA A 243 5.00 9.53 11.23
C ALA A 243 3.69 9.94 10.55
N GLN A 244 2.68 10.32 11.33
CA GLN A 244 1.40 10.79 10.79
C GLN A 244 1.55 12.07 9.97
N VAL A 245 2.36 13.03 10.43
CA VAL A 245 2.64 14.28 9.68
C VAL A 245 3.31 13.99 8.33
N ILE A 246 4.31 13.10 8.30
CA ILE A 246 4.99 12.73 7.05
C ILE A 246 4.02 12.07 6.07
N LEU A 247 3.21 11.13 6.53
CA LEU A 247 2.23 10.47 5.67
C LEU A 247 1.18 11.46 5.18
N ARG A 248 0.67 12.35 6.07
CA ARG A 248 -0.30 13.37 5.69
C ARG A 248 0.27 14.35 4.66
N TRP A 249 1.51 14.77 4.81
CA TRP A 249 2.21 15.61 3.83
C TRP A 249 2.25 14.95 2.44
N GLN A 250 2.56 13.64 2.37
CA GLN A 250 2.53 12.93 1.09
C GLN A 250 1.12 12.83 0.51
N ILE A 251 0.12 12.57 1.35
CA ILE A 251 -1.30 12.53 0.92
C ILE A 251 -1.74 13.86 0.31
N GLU A 252 -1.36 15.01 0.90
CA GLU A 252 -1.75 16.32 0.40
C GLU A 252 -1.03 16.75 -0.88
N LYS A 253 0.08 16.10 -1.18
CA LYS A 253 0.81 16.25 -2.45
C LYS A 253 0.36 15.27 -3.54
N ASP A 254 -0.77 14.60 -3.35
CA ASP A 254 -1.26 13.54 -4.26
C ASP A 254 -0.23 12.41 -4.49
N ILE A 255 0.61 12.13 -3.49
CA ILE A 255 1.57 11.02 -3.51
C ILE A 255 0.91 9.80 -2.88
N ILE A 256 0.99 8.65 -3.55
CA ILE A 256 0.63 7.36 -2.98
C ILE A 256 1.77 6.95 -2.04
N THR A 257 1.47 6.46 -0.84
CA THR A 257 2.51 6.13 0.14
C THR A 257 2.30 4.75 0.76
N ILE A 258 3.40 3.99 0.90
CA ILE A 258 3.38 2.59 1.36
C ILE A 258 4.30 2.37 2.56
N PRO A 259 3.98 2.94 3.74
CA PRO A 259 4.74 2.68 4.96
C PRO A 259 4.73 1.19 5.31
N LYS A 260 5.84 0.70 5.89
CA LYS A 260 5.96 -0.68 6.37
C LYS A 260 6.12 -0.72 7.88
N THR A 261 5.36 -1.58 8.52
CA THR A 261 5.56 -1.96 9.93
C THR A 261 5.02 -3.37 10.18
N ALA A 262 5.60 -4.09 11.13
CA ALA A 262 5.05 -5.37 11.61
C ALA A 262 4.24 -5.18 12.92
N THR A 263 4.12 -3.96 13.43
CA THR A 263 3.50 -3.66 14.72
C THR A 263 2.08 -3.11 14.52
N LYS A 264 1.05 -3.80 14.99
CA LYS A 264 -0.37 -3.44 14.80
C LYS A 264 -0.69 -2.03 15.28
N SER A 265 -0.16 -1.61 16.44
CA SER A 265 -0.38 -0.24 16.94
C SER A 265 0.15 0.85 16.00
N ARG A 266 1.29 0.60 15.33
CA ARG A 266 1.81 1.52 14.30
C ARG A 266 1.00 1.47 13.00
N MET A 267 0.36 0.36 12.68
CA MET A 267 -0.57 0.29 11.54
C MET A 267 -1.78 1.17 11.80
N ILE A 268 -2.34 1.11 13.02
CA ILE A 268 -3.45 1.96 13.48
C ILE A 268 -3.04 3.43 13.46
N GLU A 269 -1.86 3.76 13.96
CA GLU A 269 -1.30 5.11 13.94
C GLU A 269 -1.14 5.64 12.50
N ASN A 270 -0.51 4.87 11.61
CA ASN A 270 -0.22 5.28 10.24
C ASN A 270 -1.48 5.50 9.39
N ILE A 271 -2.58 4.79 9.65
CA ILE A 271 -3.83 4.97 8.89
C ILE A 271 -4.68 6.12 9.44
N ASP A 272 -4.39 6.61 10.64
CA ASP A 272 -5.11 7.70 11.32
C ASP A 272 -4.58 9.07 10.92
N ILE A 273 -4.69 9.37 9.60
CA ILE A 273 -4.12 10.58 8.97
C ILE A 273 -5.14 11.37 8.13
N PHE A 274 -6.41 10.94 8.12
CA PHE A 274 -7.44 11.55 7.28
C PHE A 274 -8.36 12.51 8.05
N ASP A 275 -8.11 12.74 9.34
CA ASP A 275 -8.88 13.57 10.26
C ASP A 275 -8.28 14.96 10.48
N PHE A 276 -7.15 15.29 9.86
CA PHE A 276 -6.50 16.60 9.92
C PHE A 276 -5.91 17.00 8.58
N GLU A 277 -5.59 18.28 8.40
CA GLU A 277 -4.94 18.83 7.20
C GLU A 277 -3.78 19.72 7.61
N LEU A 278 -2.65 19.63 6.87
CA LEU A 278 -1.52 20.50 7.06
C LEU A 278 -1.80 21.86 6.38
N ASN A 279 -1.46 22.96 7.07
CA ASN A 279 -1.52 24.25 6.43
C ASN A 279 -0.32 24.48 5.49
N GLN A 280 -0.39 25.48 4.61
CA GLN A 280 0.63 25.74 3.60
C GLN A 280 2.00 26.10 4.21
N ALA A 281 2.03 26.73 5.39
CA ALA A 281 3.27 27.05 6.08
C ALA A 281 3.99 25.78 6.58
N ASP A 282 3.23 24.83 7.14
CA ASP A 282 3.76 23.56 7.59
C ASP A 282 4.28 22.70 6.42
N ILE A 283 3.55 22.70 5.29
CA ILE A 283 4.01 22.05 4.05
C ILE A 283 5.33 22.66 3.59
N ALA A 284 5.43 24.00 3.56
CA ALA A 284 6.66 24.69 3.17
C ALA A 284 7.82 24.41 4.14
N GLU A 285 7.57 24.35 5.47
CA GLU A 285 8.58 23.94 6.45
C GLU A 285 9.10 22.53 6.17
N ILE A 286 8.21 21.55 5.86
CA ILE A 286 8.63 20.20 5.49
C ILE A 286 9.43 20.21 4.18
N GLU A 287 8.98 20.98 3.19
CA GLU A 287 9.65 21.09 1.89
C GLU A 287 11.02 21.75 1.96
N SER A 288 11.30 22.53 3.00
CA SER A 288 12.62 23.13 3.23
C SER A 288 13.67 22.17 3.80
N LEU A 289 13.30 20.92 4.13
CA LEU A 289 14.20 19.93 4.73
C LEU A 289 15.09 19.19 3.71
N ASP A 290 14.85 19.37 2.39
CA ASP A 290 15.61 18.76 1.28
C ASP A 290 16.13 19.81 0.31
#